data_2186afcd6666d396db12cc5da2595654
#
_entry.id   2186afcd6666d396db12cc5da2595654
#
_cell.length_a   1.000
_cell.length_b   1.000
_cell.length_c   1.000
_cell.angle_alpha   90.00
_cell.angle_beta   90.00
_cell.angle_gamma   90.00
#
_symmetry.space_group_name_H-M   'P 1'
#
loop_
_entity.id
_entity.type
_entity.pdbx_description
1 polymer ?
#
loop_
_entity_poly.entity_id
_entity_poly.type
_entity_poly.pdbx_seq_one_letter_code
_entity_poly.pdbx_strand_id
1 'polypeptide(L)'
;MMDREEVRMRRSPFAIRDLQLREYLQGITCRLAGEHCPDVRVYLFQTPLFNANMAPNGMMQVWTGLMLRVDNEAQIATVLGHEIGHYLQRHSLERLRDVKSRSAFGQFMGLFGAVGAIGQLAVLASAFAYTRDQEREADEIGATLMRRAGYDLAEASKVWENLFLEIKARPNYENAMIPMFATHPGVEERQETLKKLAEAAPGGVTGEEAWREKIKPFRREWLADEVKRGQHEESIALLTRMIARTPTQAEFVFARGEVYRLRAKDNDLDAAFIDFQTAVTIGGEPPETHRGLAMIYRTRKQIPEARASFERYMQAAPNAPDLLMIKSYLEELGT
;
A
#
# COMPACT_ATOMS: atom_id res chain seq x y z
N MET A 1 23.75 -5.77 16.70
CA MET A 1 22.72 -6.74 16.24
C MET A 1 21.84 -6.10 15.18
N MET A 2 21.28 -4.91 15.43
CA MET A 2 20.42 -4.18 14.46
C MET A 2 21.14 -3.89 13.14
N ASP A 3 22.41 -3.51 13.15
CA ASP A 3 23.18 -3.25 11.93
C ASP A 3 23.33 -4.50 11.05
N ARG A 4 23.39 -5.70 11.65
CA ARG A 4 23.38 -6.95 10.88
C ARG A 4 22.06 -7.20 10.19
N GLU A 5 20.94 -6.89 10.86
CA GLU A 5 19.61 -7.00 10.25
C GLU A 5 19.43 -5.96 9.16
N GLU A 6 19.90 -4.74 9.35
CA GLU A 6 19.90 -3.71 8.30
C GLU A 6 20.65 -4.19 7.04
N VAL A 7 21.84 -4.81 7.20
CA VAL A 7 22.58 -5.40 6.08
C VAL A 7 21.78 -6.53 5.39
N ARG A 8 21.11 -7.38 6.19
CA ARG A 8 20.27 -8.47 5.66
C ARG A 8 19.10 -7.92 4.85
N MET A 9 18.41 -6.91 5.36
CA MET A 9 17.28 -6.28 4.69
C MET A 9 17.67 -5.59 3.38
N ARG A 10 18.79 -4.89 3.36
CA ARG A 10 19.35 -4.30 2.13
C ARG A 10 19.60 -5.33 1.03
N ARG A 11 19.82 -6.59 1.40
CA ARG A 11 20.03 -7.73 0.47
C ARG A 11 18.74 -8.48 0.15
N SER A 12 17.61 -8.11 0.76
CA SER A 12 16.33 -8.76 0.52
C SER A 12 15.95 -8.67 -0.96
N PRO A 13 15.38 -9.74 -1.56
CA PRO A 13 14.82 -9.69 -2.91
C PRO A 13 13.63 -8.74 -3.03
N PHE A 14 13.00 -8.40 -1.92
CA PHE A 14 11.87 -7.46 -1.86
C PHE A 14 12.32 -6.00 -1.70
N ALA A 15 13.61 -5.73 -1.50
CA ALA A 15 14.11 -4.36 -1.39
C ALA A 15 14.06 -3.66 -2.75
N ILE A 16 13.34 -2.55 -2.81
CA ILE A 16 13.29 -1.66 -3.97
C ILE A 16 14.58 -0.86 -4.01
N ARG A 17 15.29 -0.94 -5.13
CA ARG A 17 16.62 -0.33 -5.31
C ARG A 17 16.59 0.95 -6.14
N ASP A 18 15.41 1.44 -6.47
CA ASP A 18 15.29 2.70 -7.19
C ASP A 18 15.79 3.85 -6.31
N LEU A 19 16.87 4.49 -6.77
CA LEU A 19 17.54 5.56 -6.03
C LEU A 19 16.68 6.82 -5.97
N GLN A 20 15.98 7.16 -7.05
CA GLN A 20 15.18 8.39 -7.12
C GLN A 20 13.96 8.33 -6.18
N LEU A 21 13.29 7.18 -6.12
CA LEU A 21 12.18 6.98 -5.19
C LEU A 21 12.65 7.00 -3.74
N ARG A 22 13.77 6.31 -3.46
CA ARG A 22 14.36 6.30 -2.12
C ARG A 22 14.80 7.68 -1.67
N GLU A 23 15.51 8.44 -2.51
CA GLU A 23 15.95 9.80 -2.18
C GLU A 23 14.80 10.75 -1.98
N TYR A 24 13.72 10.59 -2.75
CA TYR A 24 12.51 11.36 -2.58
C TYR A 24 11.87 11.13 -1.20
N LEU A 25 11.70 9.87 -0.79
CA LEU A 25 11.17 9.55 0.55
C LEU A 25 12.17 9.91 1.67
N GLN A 26 13.46 9.76 1.45
CA GLN A 26 14.48 10.24 2.37
C GLN A 26 14.37 11.76 2.56
N GLY A 27 14.10 12.52 1.50
CA GLY A 27 13.88 13.97 1.54
C GLY A 27 12.65 14.36 2.37
N ILE A 28 11.52 13.66 2.20
CA ILE A 28 10.32 13.85 3.04
C ILE A 28 10.66 13.55 4.50
N THR A 29 11.32 12.41 4.76
CA THR A 29 11.71 11.99 6.09
C THR A 29 12.67 12.99 6.76
N CYS A 30 13.63 13.54 6.01
CA CYS A 30 14.56 14.53 6.53
C CYS A 30 13.87 15.87 6.85
N ARG A 31 12.88 16.30 6.07
CA ARG A 31 12.08 17.49 6.42
C ARG A 31 11.34 17.30 7.74
N LEU A 32 10.85 16.10 8.02
CA LEU A 32 10.19 15.75 9.28
C LEU A 32 11.20 15.65 10.43
N ALA A 33 12.28 14.89 10.24
CA ALA A 33 13.25 14.59 11.28
C ALA A 33 14.12 15.80 11.69
N GLY A 34 14.26 16.81 10.81
CA GLY A 34 15.05 17.99 11.10
C GLY A 34 16.51 17.65 11.40
N GLU A 35 16.99 18.02 12.57
CA GLU A 35 18.37 17.75 13.02
C GLU A 35 18.71 16.26 13.15
N HIS A 36 17.70 15.39 13.31
CA HIS A 36 17.86 13.94 13.35
C HIS A 36 17.94 13.28 11.96
N CYS A 37 17.87 14.06 10.86
CA CYS A 37 17.97 13.51 9.50
C CYS A 37 19.21 12.64 9.28
N PRO A 38 20.42 12.95 9.78
CA PRO A 38 21.59 12.08 9.61
C PRO A 38 21.46 10.69 10.23
N ASP A 39 20.60 10.55 11.25
CA ASP A 39 20.39 9.29 11.95
C ASP A 39 19.38 8.39 11.24
N VAL A 40 18.54 8.95 10.35
CA VAL A 40 17.43 8.24 9.70
C VAL A 40 17.80 7.78 8.30
N ARG A 41 17.55 6.50 8.04
CA ARG A 41 17.82 5.85 6.75
C ARG A 41 16.57 5.14 6.24
N VAL A 42 16.06 5.57 5.09
CA VAL A 42 14.85 5.02 4.48
C VAL A 42 15.18 3.84 3.55
N TYR A 43 14.45 2.76 3.71
CA TYR A 43 14.47 1.56 2.88
C TYR A 43 13.07 1.21 2.41
N LEU A 44 12.93 0.89 1.13
CA LEU A 44 11.65 0.60 0.49
C LEU A 44 11.52 -0.89 0.22
N PHE A 45 10.32 -1.45 0.46
CA PHE A 45 10.06 -2.86 0.28
C PHE A 45 8.79 -3.08 -0.54
N GLN A 46 8.89 -3.98 -1.52
CA GLN A 46 7.78 -4.43 -2.33
C GLN A 46 6.91 -5.40 -1.53
N THR A 47 5.91 -4.85 -0.88
CA THR A 47 4.94 -5.57 -0.06
C THR A 47 3.59 -4.85 -0.14
N PRO A 48 2.51 -5.52 -0.61
CA PRO A 48 1.21 -4.87 -0.83
C PRO A 48 0.43 -4.62 0.47
N LEU A 49 1.07 -4.68 1.61
CA LEU A 49 0.46 -4.38 2.91
C LEU A 49 0.70 -2.93 3.30
N PHE A 50 -0.29 -2.32 3.94
CA PHE A 50 -0.14 -1.00 4.54
C PHE A 50 0.75 -1.11 5.77
N ASN A 51 2.00 -0.63 5.67
CA ASN A 51 2.90 -0.56 6.82
C ASN A 51 4.10 0.37 6.56
N ALA A 52 4.59 0.96 7.66
CA ALA A 52 5.93 1.48 7.82
C ALA A 52 6.39 1.11 9.24
N ASN A 53 7.68 1.15 9.48
CA ASN A 53 8.23 0.98 10.83
C ASN A 53 9.61 1.60 10.93
N MET A 54 10.02 1.96 12.15
CA MET A 54 11.32 2.53 12.41
C MET A 54 12.05 1.77 13.53
N ALA A 55 13.22 1.25 13.20
CA ALA A 55 14.09 0.54 14.14
C ALA A 55 14.86 1.53 15.05
N PRO A 56 15.25 1.11 16.27
CA PRO A 56 15.99 1.96 17.20
C PRO A 56 17.35 2.47 16.70
N ASN A 57 17.92 1.89 15.65
CA ASN A 57 19.15 2.38 15.01
C ASN A 57 18.90 3.41 13.90
N GLY A 58 17.65 3.89 13.76
CA GLY A 58 17.29 4.88 12.74
C GLY A 58 16.97 4.32 11.35
N MET A 59 16.89 2.98 11.20
CA MET A 59 16.46 2.34 9.97
C MET A 59 14.94 2.42 9.86
N MET A 60 14.42 3.09 8.84
CA MET A 60 13.01 3.21 8.52
C MET A 60 12.67 2.34 7.31
N GLN A 61 11.63 1.53 7.42
CA GLN A 61 11.08 0.75 6.32
C GLN A 61 9.76 1.35 5.87
N VAL A 62 9.55 1.42 4.56
CA VAL A 62 8.31 1.88 3.94
C VAL A 62 7.88 0.84 2.90
N TRP A 63 6.64 0.36 3.01
CA TRP A 63 6.12 -0.69 2.14
C TRP A 63 5.27 -0.14 1.00
N THR A 64 5.28 -0.83 -0.14
CA THR A 64 4.53 -0.40 -1.33
C THR A 64 3.02 -0.30 -1.09
N GLY A 65 2.47 -1.14 -0.21
CA GLY A 65 1.05 -1.07 0.13
C GLY A 65 0.65 0.23 0.85
N LEU A 66 1.55 0.81 1.67
CA LEU A 66 1.36 2.16 2.21
C LEU A 66 1.47 3.21 1.08
N MET A 67 2.55 3.15 0.28
CA MET A 67 2.78 4.12 -0.80
C MET A 67 1.67 4.14 -1.84
N LEU A 68 1.02 3.00 -2.12
CA LEU A 68 -0.13 2.92 -3.03
C LEU A 68 -1.41 3.57 -2.45
N ARG A 69 -1.59 3.52 -1.12
CA ARG A 69 -2.83 3.95 -0.44
C ARG A 69 -2.88 5.41 -0.10
N VAL A 70 -1.74 6.06 0.05
CA VAL A 70 -1.68 7.49 0.34
C VAL A 70 -1.87 8.31 -0.92
N ASP A 71 -2.59 9.40 -0.79
CA ASP A 71 -3.01 10.24 -1.91
C ASP A 71 -2.01 11.36 -2.23
N ASN A 72 -1.12 11.72 -1.25
CA ASN A 72 -0.23 12.87 -1.34
C ASN A 72 0.95 12.78 -0.35
N GLU A 73 1.90 13.74 -0.44
CA GLU A 73 3.06 13.82 0.48
C GLU A 73 2.64 14.01 1.94
N ALA A 74 1.62 14.80 2.23
CA ALA A 74 1.20 15.03 3.61
C ALA A 74 0.68 13.75 4.27
N GLN A 75 0.00 12.89 3.51
CA GLN A 75 -0.46 11.60 4.01
C GLN A 75 0.71 10.64 4.30
N ILE A 76 1.69 10.52 3.40
CA ILE A 76 2.88 9.70 3.71
C ILE A 76 3.67 10.31 4.87
N ALA A 77 3.79 11.64 4.93
CA ALA A 77 4.45 12.36 6.01
C ALA A 77 3.80 12.10 7.38
N THR A 78 2.47 11.88 7.42
CA THR A 78 1.76 11.47 8.64
C THR A 78 2.34 10.19 9.21
N VAL A 79 2.45 9.16 8.40
CA VAL A 79 2.92 7.84 8.85
C VAL A 79 4.41 7.90 9.19
N LEU A 80 5.23 8.55 8.35
CA LEU A 80 6.66 8.69 8.63
C LEU A 80 6.93 9.53 9.87
N GLY A 81 6.16 10.61 10.08
CA GLY A 81 6.26 11.45 11.28
C GLY A 81 5.89 10.70 12.57
N HIS A 82 4.87 9.85 12.50
CA HIS A 82 4.48 8.96 13.59
C HIS A 82 5.60 7.97 13.95
N GLU A 83 6.23 7.33 12.96
CA GLU A 83 7.36 6.43 13.17
C GLU A 83 8.58 7.15 13.76
N ILE A 84 8.84 8.40 13.32
CA ILE A 84 9.87 9.24 13.92
C ILE A 84 9.51 9.58 15.38
N GLY A 85 8.23 9.82 15.71
CA GLY A 85 7.75 10.02 17.06
C GLY A 85 8.13 8.84 17.98
N HIS A 86 7.84 7.61 17.56
CA HIS A 86 8.25 6.41 18.29
C HIS A 86 9.76 6.29 18.45
N TYR A 87 10.53 6.66 17.44
CA TYR A 87 11.99 6.64 17.48
C TYR A 87 12.54 7.65 18.49
N LEU A 88 12.08 8.90 18.46
CA LEU A 88 12.52 9.97 19.33
C LEU A 88 12.24 9.67 20.81
N GLN A 89 11.08 9.08 21.09
CA GLN A 89 10.67 8.66 22.43
C GLN A 89 11.25 7.31 22.86
N ARG A 90 12.01 6.66 21.98
CA ARG A 90 12.64 5.36 22.24
C ARG A 90 11.66 4.24 22.60
N HIS A 91 10.40 4.35 22.21
CA HIS A 91 9.36 3.35 22.51
C HIS A 91 9.76 1.93 22.12
N SER A 92 10.39 1.76 20.95
CA SER A 92 10.91 0.47 20.50
C SER A 92 12.02 -0.10 21.40
N LEU A 93 12.85 0.76 22.03
CA LEU A 93 13.89 0.32 22.96
C LEU A 93 13.31 -0.10 24.32
N GLU A 94 12.31 0.62 24.84
CA GLU A 94 11.61 0.26 26.08
C GLU A 94 11.03 -1.14 25.96
N ARG A 95 10.36 -1.43 24.86
CA ARG A 95 9.80 -2.75 24.58
C ARG A 95 10.83 -3.85 24.47
N LEU A 96 11.97 -3.57 23.81
CA LEU A 96 13.06 -4.53 23.76
C LEU A 96 13.64 -4.88 25.14
N ARG A 97 13.59 -3.93 26.09
CA ARG A 97 13.99 -4.17 27.50
C ARG A 97 12.99 -5.05 28.24
N ASP A 98 11.69 -4.90 27.95
CA ASP A 98 10.62 -5.70 28.57
C ASP A 98 10.60 -7.14 28.05
N VAL A 99 11.10 -7.37 26.84
CA VAL A 99 11.23 -8.71 26.25
C VAL A 99 12.48 -9.40 26.81
N LYS A 100 12.31 -10.14 27.90
CA LYS A 100 13.38 -10.80 28.68
C LYS A 100 14.08 -11.99 27.97
N SER A 101 13.76 -12.34 26.74
CA SER A 101 14.37 -13.49 26.06
C SER A 101 14.97 -13.16 24.69
N ARG A 102 16.15 -13.78 24.41
CA ARG A 102 16.81 -13.67 23.08
C ARG A 102 15.94 -14.17 21.92
N SER A 103 15.03 -15.11 22.19
CA SER A 103 14.10 -15.66 21.20
C SER A 103 13.02 -14.65 20.81
N ALA A 104 12.46 -13.91 21.77
CA ALA A 104 11.47 -12.87 21.49
C ALA A 104 12.09 -11.66 20.79
N PHE A 105 13.36 -11.32 21.08
CA PHE A 105 14.09 -10.30 20.31
C PHE A 105 14.29 -10.76 18.85
N GLY A 106 14.64 -12.01 18.61
CA GLY A 106 14.75 -12.56 17.26
C GLY A 106 13.42 -12.56 16.51
N GLN A 107 12.31 -12.80 17.22
CA GLN A 107 10.95 -12.70 16.67
C GLN A 107 10.58 -11.25 16.34
N PHE A 108 10.87 -10.28 17.22
CA PHE A 108 10.70 -8.85 16.96
C PHE A 108 11.48 -8.42 15.71
N MET A 109 12.74 -8.82 15.61
CA MET A 109 13.54 -8.53 14.42
C MET A 109 13.04 -9.25 13.16
N GLY A 110 12.38 -10.39 13.31
CA GLY A 110 11.68 -11.08 12.23
C GLY A 110 10.53 -10.26 11.63
N LEU A 111 9.89 -9.38 12.41
CA LEU A 111 8.88 -8.42 11.91
C LEU A 111 9.49 -7.43 10.90
N PHE A 112 10.75 -7.07 11.08
CA PHE A 112 11.47 -6.21 10.15
C PHE A 112 11.99 -6.95 8.92
N GLY A 113 12.12 -8.28 8.95
CA GLY A 113 12.75 -9.07 7.89
C GLY A 113 11.85 -10.07 7.15
N ALA A 114 10.67 -10.39 7.67
CA ALA A 114 9.83 -11.47 7.15
C ALA A 114 8.75 -10.96 6.17
N VAL A 115 9.15 -10.55 4.98
CA VAL A 115 8.22 -10.15 3.91
C VAL A 115 7.43 -11.35 3.33
N GLY A 116 7.73 -12.58 3.73
CA GLY A 116 7.16 -13.81 3.16
C GLY A 116 6.12 -14.58 3.99
N ALA A 117 5.87 -14.21 5.27
CA ALA A 117 5.03 -15.02 6.17
C ALA A 117 3.93 -14.17 6.84
N ILE A 118 3.01 -13.65 6.04
CA ILE A 118 1.98 -12.67 6.43
C ILE A 118 1.12 -13.10 7.63
N GLY A 119 0.74 -14.38 7.71
CA GLY A 119 -0.09 -14.89 8.81
C GLY A 119 0.62 -15.01 10.17
N GLN A 120 1.93 -15.23 10.18
CA GLN A 120 2.73 -15.31 11.40
C GLN A 120 3.13 -13.91 11.92
N LEU A 121 3.25 -12.94 11.02
CA LEU A 121 3.56 -11.55 11.37
C LEU A 121 2.53 -10.91 12.28
N ALA A 122 1.25 -11.18 12.07
CA ALA A 122 0.18 -10.57 12.83
C ALA A 122 0.11 -11.08 14.29
N VAL A 123 0.36 -12.37 14.52
CA VAL A 123 0.42 -12.95 15.88
C VAL A 123 1.64 -12.42 16.64
N LEU A 124 2.78 -12.28 15.97
CA LEU A 124 4.00 -11.70 16.55
C LEU A 124 3.84 -10.19 16.78
N ALA A 125 3.16 -9.49 15.86
CA ALA A 125 2.91 -8.06 15.97
C ALA A 125 2.11 -7.69 17.22
N SER A 126 1.07 -8.48 17.58
CA SER A 126 0.27 -8.21 18.78
C SER A 126 1.06 -8.31 20.09
N ALA A 127 2.08 -9.19 20.15
CA ALA A 127 2.99 -9.28 21.30
C ALA A 127 3.91 -8.06 21.44
N PHE A 128 4.00 -7.25 20.40
CA PHE A 128 4.80 -6.04 20.33
C PHE A 128 3.96 -4.76 20.10
N ALA A 129 2.63 -4.78 20.39
CA ALA A 129 1.75 -3.61 20.24
C ALA A 129 2.16 -2.46 21.15
N TYR A 130 2.26 -1.22 20.69
CA TYR A 130 2.49 -0.04 21.51
C TYR A 130 1.30 0.20 22.44
N THR A 131 1.52 0.85 23.57
CA THR A 131 0.41 1.26 24.42
C THR A 131 -0.36 2.40 23.75
N ARG A 132 -1.63 2.59 24.10
CA ARG A 132 -2.42 3.74 23.60
C ARG A 132 -1.79 5.09 23.93
N ASP A 133 -1.09 5.18 25.07
CA ASP A 133 -0.39 6.40 25.46
C ASP A 133 0.81 6.68 24.57
N GLN A 134 1.61 5.64 24.24
CA GLN A 134 2.72 5.75 23.29
C GLN A 134 2.23 6.10 21.87
N GLU A 135 1.05 5.60 21.47
CA GLU A 135 0.44 5.96 20.18
C GLU A 135 0.03 7.44 20.14
N ARG A 136 -0.62 7.93 21.21
CA ARG A 136 -1.00 9.36 21.30
C ARG A 136 0.22 10.27 21.28
N GLU A 137 1.25 9.92 22.04
CA GLU A 137 2.50 10.69 22.07
C GLU A 137 3.18 10.70 20.69
N ALA A 138 3.23 9.57 19.99
CA ALA A 138 3.78 9.49 18.64
C ALA A 138 2.96 10.29 17.61
N ASP A 139 1.63 10.31 17.73
CA ASP A 139 0.75 11.12 16.87
C ASP A 139 0.94 12.63 17.13
N GLU A 140 1.04 13.08 18.38
CA GLU A 140 1.26 14.49 18.72
C GLU A 140 2.63 14.98 18.23
N ILE A 141 3.67 14.15 18.40
CA ILE A 141 5.01 14.45 17.87
C ILE A 141 4.96 14.47 16.33
N GLY A 142 4.38 13.45 15.70
CA GLY A 142 4.23 13.35 14.25
C GLY A 142 3.52 14.57 13.65
N ALA A 143 2.41 15.00 14.24
CA ALA A 143 1.69 16.21 13.85
C ALA A 143 2.55 17.47 14.00
N THR A 144 3.33 17.57 15.08
CA THR A 144 4.27 18.68 15.28
C THR A 144 5.36 18.71 14.20
N LEU A 145 5.92 17.54 13.86
CA LEU A 145 6.92 17.40 12.80
C LEU A 145 6.35 17.76 11.42
N MET A 146 5.13 17.30 11.11
CA MET A 146 4.41 17.66 9.87
C MET A 146 4.24 19.17 9.72
N ARG A 147 3.76 19.83 10.78
CA ARG A 147 3.57 21.28 10.81
C ARG A 147 4.88 22.02 10.60
N ARG A 148 5.96 21.61 11.26
CA ARG A 148 7.30 22.20 11.11
C ARG A 148 7.83 22.02 9.68
N ALA A 149 7.51 20.89 9.04
CA ALA A 149 7.86 20.60 7.66
C ALA A 149 6.94 21.30 6.64
N GLY A 150 5.90 22.03 7.09
CA GLY A 150 4.97 22.79 6.27
C GLY A 150 3.84 21.96 5.64
N TYR A 151 3.62 20.73 6.08
CA TYR A 151 2.54 19.87 5.59
C TYR A 151 1.18 20.20 6.22
N ASP A 152 0.12 19.97 5.43
CA ASP A 152 -1.27 20.14 5.86
C ASP A 152 -1.68 18.99 6.80
N LEU A 153 -1.97 19.34 8.06
CA LEU A 153 -2.42 18.38 9.08
C LEU A 153 -3.82 17.82 8.80
N ALA A 154 -4.64 18.47 7.98
CA ALA A 154 -5.95 17.94 7.60
C ALA A 154 -5.84 16.60 6.84
N GLU A 155 -4.69 16.30 6.27
CA GLU A 155 -4.41 15.02 5.61
C GLU A 155 -4.10 13.87 6.60
N ALA A 156 -3.70 14.20 7.84
CA ALA A 156 -3.27 13.20 8.81
C ALA A 156 -4.41 12.25 9.23
N SER A 157 -5.60 12.77 9.50
CA SER A 157 -6.76 11.95 9.87
C SER A 157 -7.28 11.11 8.69
N LYS A 158 -7.16 11.63 7.45
CA LYS A 158 -7.65 10.96 6.24
C LYS A 158 -6.93 9.66 5.92
N VAL A 159 -5.65 9.54 6.27
CA VAL A 159 -4.90 8.28 6.09
C VAL A 159 -5.59 7.14 6.85
N TRP A 160 -5.91 7.38 8.10
CA TRP A 160 -6.53 6.37 8.98
C TRP A 160 -7.98 6.12 8.61
N GLU A 161 -8.72 7.17 8.25
CA GLU A 161 -10.09 7.06 7.74
C GLU A 161 -10.16 6.18 6.50
N ASN A 162 -9.32 6.45 5.50
CA ASN A 162 -9.25 5.68 4.27
C ASN A 162 -8.91 4.20 4.55
N LEU A 163 -7.88 3.95 5.36
CA LEU A 163 -7.49 2.59 5.72
C LEU A 163 -8.61 1.86 6.47
N PHE A 164 -9.29 2.54 7.38
CA PHE A 164 -10.38 1.96 8.16
C PHE A 164 -11.60 1.60 7.29
N LEU A 165 -11.93 2.44 6.30
CA LEU A 165 -12.97 2.14 5.32
C LEU A 165 -12.64 0.91 4.47
N GLU A 166 -11.38 0.74 4.05
CA GLU A 166 -10.93 -0.44 3.31
C GLU A 166 -11.10 -1.71 4.16
N ILE A 167 -10.74 -1.64 5.44
CA ILE A 167 -10.82 -2.79 6.35
C ILE A 167 -12.25 -3.16 6.68
N LYS A 168 -13.11 -2.18 6.93
CA LYS A 168 -14.55 -2.40 7.17
C LYS A 168 -15.25 -3.09 6.00
N ALA A 169 -14.71 -3.01 4.80
CA ALA A 169 -15.23 -3.73 3.64
C ALA A 169 -15.06 -5.25 3.75
N ARG A 170 -14.17 -5.74 4.62
CA ARG A 170 -13.99 -7.20 4.82
C ARG A 170 -15.18 -7.83 5.55
N PRO A 171 -15.59 -9.03 5.15
CA PRO A 171 -16.41 -9.87 6.02
C PRO A 171 -15.66 -10.15 7.33
N ASN A 172 -16.34 -9.98 8.47
CA ASN A 172 -15.75 -10.19 9.80
C ASN A 172 -14.52 -9.31 10.11
N TYR A 173 -14.55 -8.06 9.64
CA TYR A 173 -13.45 -7.10 9.82
C TYR A 173 -13.01 -6.92 11.29
N GLU A 174 -13.91 -7.12 12.25
CA GLU A 174 -13.63 -7.05 13.70
C GLU A 174 -12.54 -8.02 14.15
N ASN A 175 -12.39 -9.15 13.44
CA ASN A 175 -11.36 -10.17 13.66
C ASN A 175 -10.19 -10.05 12.66
N ALA A 176 -10.19 -9.02 11.81
CA ALA A 176 -9.16 -8.86 10.80
C ALA A 176 -7.83 -8.44 11.44
N MET A 177 -6.84 -9.31 11.36
CA MET A 177 -5.49 -8.99 11.79
C MET A 177 -4.75 -8.22 10.71
N ILE A 178 -4.53 -6.92 10.96
CA ILE A 178 -3.79 -6.03 10.07
C ILE A 178 -2.48 -5.70 10.74
N PRO A 179 -1.32 -5.91 10.07
CA PRO A 179 -0.02 -5.72 10.68
C PRO A 179 0.15 -4.37 11.38
N MET A 180 -0.28 -3.28 10.73
CA MET A 180 -0.21 -1.94 11.29
C MET A 180 -1.06 -1.80 12.56
N PHE A 181 -2.30 -2.28 12.57
CA PHE A 181 -3.17 -2.18 13.76
C PHE A 181 -2.78 -3.13 14.88
N ALA A 182 -2.15 -4.27 14.52
CA ALA A 182 -1.64 -5.19 15.53
C ALA A 182 -0.47 -4.58 16.32
N THR A 183 0.33 -3.70 15.70
CA THR A 183 1.42 -2.98 16.37
C THR A 183 0.99 -1.62 16.90
N HIS A 184 0.02 -0.95 16.26
CA HIS A 184 -0.44 0.41 16.52
C HIS A 184 -1.95 0.45 16.80
N PRO A 185 -2.40 0.16 18.03
CA PRO A 185 -3.81 0.10 18.39
C PRO A 185 -4.47 1.49 18.48
N GLY A 186 -5.81 1.51 18.54
CA GLY A 186 -6.58 2.73 18.85
C GLY A 186 -6.86 3.63 17.65
N VAL A 187 -7.09 3.06 16.46
CA VAL A 187 -7.22 3.82 15.19
C VAL A 187 -8.32 4.89 15.22
N GLU A 188 -9.50 4.59 15.78
CA GLU A 188 -10.58 5.56 15.87
C GLU A 188 -10.24 6.74 16.78
N GLU A 189 -9.62 6.47 17.94
CA GLU A 189 -9.15 7.50 18.86
C GLU A 189 -8.07 8.38 18.21
N ARG A 190 -7.16 7.77 17.46
CA ARG A 190 -6.08 8.46 16.74
C ARG A 190 -6.65 9.38 15.65
N GLN A 191 -7.62 8.91 14.87
CA GLN A 191 -8.30 9.70 13.86
C GLN A 191 -8.91 10.97 14.47
N GLU A 192 -9.63 10.84 15.59
CA GLU A 192 -10.26 11.96 16.27
C GLU A 192 -9.22 12.94 16.85
N THR A 193 -8.13 12.43 17.43
CA THR A 193 -7.03 13.25 17.95
C THR A 193 -6.35 14.06 16.84
N LEU A 194 -6.02 13.42 15.73
CA LEU A 194 -5.38 14.08 14.58
C LEU A 194 -6.28 15.12 13.95
N LYS A 195 -7.60 14.87 13.89
CA LYS A 195 -8.57 15.84 13.41
C LYS A 195 -8.60 17.10 14.28
N LYS A 196 -8.61 16.96 15.59
CA LYS A 196 -8.55 18.09 16.54
C LYS A 196 -7.25 18.89 16.40
N LEU A 197 -6.12 18.20 16.21
CA LEU A 197 -4.82 18.85 15.99
C LEU A 197 -4.79 19.63 14.66
N ALA A 198 -5.44 19.11 13.61
CA ALA A 198 -5.57 19.80 12.32
C ALA A 198 -6.47 21.04 12.43
N GLU A 199 -7.60 20.96 13.12
CA GLU A 199 -8.50 22.09 13.37
C GLU A 199 -7.80 23.23 14.14
N ALA A 200 -6.89 22.90 15.08
CA ALA A 200 -6.11 23.86 15.84
C ALA A 200 -4.99 24.55 15.03
N ALA A 201 -4.57 23.97 13.90
CA ALA A 201 -3.46 24.48 13.09
C ALA A 201 -3.73 24.25 11.59
N PRO A 202 -4.72 24.95 11.02
CA PRO A 202 -5.10 24.75 9.62
C PRO A 202 -4.04 25.28 8.65
N GLY A 203 -3.98 24.64 7.47
CA GLY A 203 -3.12 25.03 6.34
C GLY A 203 -1.83 24.22 6.26
N GLY A 204 -1.14 24.41 5.15
CA GLY A 204 0.04 23.65 4.76
C GLY A 204 -0.06 23.14 3.33
N VAL A 205 0.93 22.38 2.90
CA VAL A 205 0.98 21.81 1.56
C VAL A 205 0.59 20.32 1.61
N THR A 206 -0.17 19.88 0.61
CA THR A 206 -0.47 18.45 0.47
C THR A 206 0.62 17.72 -0.33
N GLY A 207 1.22 18.38 -1.32
CA GLY A 207 2.22 17.77 -2.22
C GLY A 207 1.62 16.69 -3.13
N GLU A 208 0.33 16.80 -3.50
CA GLU A 208 -0.38 15.77 -4.28
C GLU A 208 0.24 15.55 -5.65
N GLU A 209 0.52 16.63 -6.41
CA GLU A 209 1.10 16.51 -7.74
C GLU A 209 2.48 15.85 -7.72
N ALA A 210 3.35 16.32 -6.81
CA ALA A 210 4.71 15.78 -6.67
C ALA A 210 4.67 14.27 -6.32
N TRP A 211 3.78 13.90 -5.41
CA TRP A 211 3.56 12.49 -5.04
C TRP A 211 3.09 11.66 -6.24
N ARG A 212 2.03 12.10 -6.91
CA ARG A 212 1.44 11.41 -8.04
C ARG A 212 2.45 11.14 -9.15
N GLU A 213 3.23 12.14 -9.55
CA GLU A 213 4.24 11.99 -10.59
C GLU A 213 5.41 11.09 -10.14
N LYS A 214 5.79 11.14 -8.85
CA LYS A 214 6.88 10.31 -8.32
C LYS A 214 6.52 8.82 -8.29
N ILE A 215 5.29 8.45 -7.91
CA ILE A 215 4.90 7.05 -7.82
C ILE A 215 4.38 6.46 -9.15
N LYS A 216 4.06 7.30 -10.13
CA LYS A 216 3.50 6.90 -11.44
C LYS A 216 4.28 5.76 -12.13
N PRO A 217 5.63 5.75 -12.18
CA PRO A 217 6.38 4.66 -12.82
C PRO A 217 6.22 3.30 -12.14
N PHE A 218 5.88 3.28 -10.86
CA PHE A 218 5.81 2.07 -10.03
C PHE A 218 4.37 1.58 -9.85
N ARG A 219 3.40 2.43 -10.09
CA ARG A 219 1.99 2.23 -9.73
C ARG A 219 1.38 0.99 -10.37
N ARG A 220 1.70 0.71 -11.63
CA ARG A 220 1.20 -0.48 -12.34
C ARG A 220 1.63 -1.78 -11.64
N GLU A 221 2.88 -1.87 -11.22
CA GLU A 221 3.40 -3.04 -10.50
C GLU A 221 2.73 -3.18 -9.13
N TRP A 222 2.62 -2.07 -8.38
CA TRP A 222 1.98 -2.08 -7.06
C TRP A 222 0.48 -2.42 -7.12
N LEU A 223 -0.22 -1.99 -8.17
CA LEU A 223 -1.61 -2.40 -8.43
C LEU A 223 -1.71 -3.89 -8.73
N ALA A 224 -0.79 -4.43 -9.52
CA ALA A 224 -0.75 -5.87 -9.80
C ALA A 224 -0.50 -6.69 -8.52
N ASP A 225 0.37 -6.23 -7.63
CA ASP A 225 0.61 -6.86 -6.34
C ASP A 225 -0.60 -6.76 -5.41
N GLU A 226 -1.32 -5.63 -5.41
CA GLU A 226 -2.57 -5.45 -4.66
C GLU A 226 -3.65 -6.43 -5.14
N VAL A 227 -3.83 -6.57 -6.45
CA VAL A 227 -4.77 -7.56 -7.04
C VAL A 227 -4.39 -8.99 -6.62
N LYS A 228 -3.10 -9.36 -6.69
CA LYS A 228 -2.60 -10.68 -6.30
C LYS A 228 -2.75 -10.97 -4.80
N ARG A 229 -2.85 -9.95 -3.97
CA ARG A 229 -3.00 -10.09 -2.52
C ARG A 229 -4.25 -10.88 -2.12
N GLY A 230 -5.28 -10.89 -2.96
CA GLY A 230 -6.51 -11.68 -2.77
C GLY A 230 -7.43 -11.16 -1.66
N GLN A 231 -7.22 -9.96 -1.14
CA GLN A 231 -8.12 -9.30 -0.19
C GLN A 231 -9.14 -8.46 -0.96
N HIS A 232 -10.03 -9.16 -1.67
CA HIS A 232 -10.85 -8.58 -2.72
C HIS A 232 -11.71 -7.41 -2.25
N GLU A 233 -12.38 -7.51 -1.10
CA GLU A 233 -13.24 -6.47 -0.58
C GLU A 233 -12.48 -5.18 -0.26
N GLU A 234 -11.31 -5.29 0.37
CA GLU A 234 -10.43 -4.15 0.61
C GLU A 234 -9.93 -3.53 -0.69
N SER A 235 -9.47 -4.38 -1.61
CA SER A 235 -8.93 -3.91 -2.89
C SER A 235 -10.01 -3.20 -3.71
N ILE A 236 -11.29 -3.66 -3.67
CA ILE A 236 -12.42 -2.97 -4.30
C ILE A 236 -12.67 -1.61 -3.64
N ALA A 237 -12.65 -1.54 -2.31
CA ALA A 237 -12.84 -0.28 -1.58
C ALA A 237 -11.71 0.72 -1.91
N LEU A 238 -10.45 0.30 -1.86
CA LEU A 238 -9.29 1.09 -2.26
C LEU A 238 -9.43 1.63 -3.68
N LEU A 239 -9.64 0.74 -4.66
CA LEU A 239 -9.67 1.09 -6.07
C LEU A 239 -10.89 1.97 -6.41
N THR A 240 -12.03 1.77 -5.73
CA THR A 240 -13.20 2.64 -5.87
C THR A 240 -12.90 4.06 -5.40
N ARG A 241 -12.18 4.23 -4.29
CA ARG A 241 -11.71 5.52 -3.80
C ARG A 241 -10.72 6.18 -4.79
N MET A 242 -9.75 5.41 -5.30
CA MET A 242 -8.80 5.91 -6.28
C MET A 242 -9.47 6.37 -7.58
N ILE A 243 -10.44 5.60 -8.09
CA ILE A 243 -11.24 5.95 -9.28
C ILE A 243 -12.05 7.23 -9.03
N ALA A 244 -12.70 7.36 -7.88
CA ALA A 244 -13.48 8.55 -7.53
C ALA A 244 -12.61 9.83 -7.53
N ARG A 245 -11.34 9.73 -7.08
CA ARG A 245 -10.40 10.86 -7.07
C ARG A 245 -9.83 11.19 -8.44
N THR A 246 -9.54 10.16 -9.24
CA THR A 246 -8.88 10.30 -10.54
C THR A 246 -9.57 9.43 -11.59
N PRO A 247 -10.79 9.82 -12.04
CA PRO A 247 -11.63 8.99 -12.91
C PRO A 247 -11.06 8.79 -14.32
N THR A 248 -10.01 9.52 -14.68
CA THR A 248 -9.32 9.42 -15.97
C THR A 248 -8.14 8.44 -15.98
N GLN A 249 -7.91 7.71 -14.89
CA GLN A 249 -6.82 6.72 -14.81
C GLN A 249 -7.35 5.31 -15.11
N ALA A 250 -7.24 4.88 -16.36
CA ALA A 250 -7.72 3.58 -16.82
C ALA A 250 -7.13 2.40 -16.04
N GLU A 251 -5.90 2.51 -15.54
CA GLU A 251 -5.24 1.45 -14.77
C GLU A 251 -5.94 1.13 -13.44
N PHE A 252 -6.60 2.11 -12.79
CA PHE A 252 -7.36 1.84 -11.55
C PHE A 252 -8.64 1.09 -11.84
N VAL A 253 -9.32 1.48 -12.90
CA VAL A 253 -10.55 0.83 -13.36
C VAL A 253 -10.24 -0.60 -13.81
N PHE A 254 -9.18 -0.78 -14.60
CA PHE A 254 -8.69 -2.12 -14.97
C PHE A 254 -8.39 -2.98 -13.74
N ALA A 255 -7.63 -2.46 -12.76
CA ALA A 255 -7.27 -3.20 -11.56
C ALA A 255 -8.52 -3.64 -10.77
N ARG A 256 -9.55 -2.78 -10.66
CA ARG A 256 -10.81 -3.14 -9.99
C ARG A 256 -11.56 -4.23 -10.76
N GLY A 257 -11.60 -4.13 -12.07
CA GLY A 257 -12.15 -5.18 -12.96
C GLY A 257 -11.46 -6.54 -12.74
N GLU A 258 -10.12 -6.56 -12.63
CA GLU A 258 -9.37 -7.78 -12.31
C GLU A 258 -9.70 -8.32 -10.91
N VAL A 259 -9.89 -7.46 -9.92
CA VAL A 259 -10.32 -7.91 -8.57
C VAL A 259 -11.70 -8.54 -8.62
N TYR A 260 -12.67 -7.93 -9.32
CA TYR A 260 -14.00 -8.54 -9.51
C TYR A 260 -13.89 -9.89 -10.23
N ARG A 261 -13.15 -9.96 -11.32
CA ARG A 261 -12.96 -11.20 -12.09
C ARG A 261 -12.35 -12.32 -11.25
N LEU A 262 -11.42 -12.00 -10.36
CA LEU A 262 -10.76 -12.97 -9.48
C LEU A 262 -11.61 -13.36 -8.26
N ARG A 263 -12.40 -12.44 -7.73
CA ARG A 263 -13.32 -12.73 -6.62
C ARG A 263 -14.45 -13.67 -7.05
N ALA A 264 -14.93 -13.53 -8.28
CA ALA A 264 -15.90 -14.41 -8.93
C ALA A 264 -17.17 -14.70 -8.11
N LYS A 265 -17.69 -13.69 -7.39
CA LYS A 265 -19.00 -13.73 -6.73
C LYS A 265 -20.12 -13.38 -7.74
N ASP A 266 -21.37 -13.51 -7.30
CA ASP A 266 -22.53 -13.14 -8.11
C ASP A 266 -22.40 -11.71 -8.68
N ASN A 267 -22.69 -11.55 -9.97
CA ASN A 267 -22.56 -10.29 -10.73
C ASN A 267 -21.11 -9.74 -10.89
N ASP A 268 -20.08 -10.35 -10.32
CA ASP A 268 -18.70 -9.88 -10.46
C ASP A 268 -18.20 -9.90 -11.89
N LEU A 269 -18.64 -10.88 -12.66
CA LEU A 269 -18.26 -10.96 -14.08
C LEU A 269 -18.83 -9.79 -14.89
N ASP A 270 -20.02 -9.31 -14.56
CA ASP A 270 -20.65 -8.14 -15.17
C ASP A 270 -19.97 -6.85 -14.69
N ALA A 271 -19.64 -6.75 -13.41
CA ALA A 271 -18.90 -5.63 -12.87
C ALA A 271 -17.49 -5.52 -13.49
N ALA A 272 -16.79 -6.64 -13.63
CA ALA A 272 -15.49 -6.69 -14.31
C ALA A 272 -15.59 -6.27 -15.78
N PHE A 273 -16.65 -6.71 -16.47
CA PHE A 273 -16.89 -6.35 -17.86
C PHE A 273 -17.09 -4.84 -18.03
N ILE A 274 -17.92 -4.24 -17.17
CA ILE A 274 -18.17 -2.78 -17.17
C ILE A 274 -16.86 -2.02 -16.92
N ASP A 275 -16.07 -2.45 -15.93
CA ASP A 275 -14.80 -1.81 -15.61
C ASP A 275 -13.80 -1.91 -16.77
N PHE A 276 -13.66 -3.07 -17.39
CA PHE A 276 -12.77 -3.21 -18.55
C PHE A 276 -13.21 -2.38 -19.76
N GLN A 277 -14.51 -2.29 -20.04
CA GLN A 277 -15.04 -1.41 -21.09
C GLN A 277 -14.79 0.06 -20.76
N THR A 278 -14.97 0.44 -19.51
CA THR A 278 -14.71 1.80 -19.03
C THR A 278 -13.21 2.14 -19.19
N ALA A 279 -12.31 1.22 -18.81
CA ALA A 279 -10.87 1.42 -18.99
C ALA A 279 -10.50 1.65 -20.47
N VAL A 280 -11.06 0.87 -21.39
CA VAL A 280 -10.87 1.06 -22.85
C VAL A 280 -11.42 2.42 -23.31
N THR A 281 -12.57 2.85 -22.77
CA THR A 281 -13.18 4.15 -23.12
C THR A 281 -12.34 5.33 -22.64
N ILE A 282 -11.72 5.22 -21.47
CA ILE A 282 -10.79 6.24 -20.92
C ILE A 282 -9.54 6.31 -21.81
N GLY A 283 -9.04 5.19 -22.29
CA GLY A 283 -7.80 5.09 -23.07
C GLY A 283 -6.54 5.00 -22.22
N GLY A 284 -5.48 4.45 -22.79
CA GLY A 284 -4.22 4.21 -22.07
C GLY A 284 -4.29 3.06 -21.08
N GLU A 285 -5.27 2.19 -21.24
CA GLU A 285 -5.47 0.98 -20.43
C GLU A 285 -4.32 -0.02 -20.57
N PRO A 286 -4.02 -0.82 -19.54
CA PRO A 286 -3.11 -1.95 -19.66
C PRO A 286 -3.58 -2.94 -20.74
N PRO A 287 -2.66 -3.54 -21.54
CA PRO A 287 -3.03 -4.55 -22.55
C PRO A 287 -3.87 -5.69 -22.00
N GLU A 288 -3.65 -6.08 -20.76
CA GLU A 288 -4.37 -7.13 -20.04
C GLU A 288 -5.89 -6.87 -19.94
N THR A 289 -6.32 -5.61 -20.12
CA THR A 289 -7.75 -5.24 -20.21
C THR A 289 -8.43 -5.98 -21.36
N HIS A 290 -7.78 -6.06 -22.52
CA HIS A 290 -8.29 -6.79 -23.66
C HIS A 290 -8.31 -8.31 -23.43
N ARG A 291 -7.33 -8.86 -22.70
CA ARG A 291 -7.37 -10.25 -22.27
C ARG A 291 -8.56 -10.49 -21.32
N GLY A 292 -8.79 -9.61 -20.36
CA GLY A 292 -9.93 -9.68 -19.43
C GLY A 292 -11.26 -9.68 -20.18
N LEU A 293 -11.45 -8.75 -21.11
CA LEU A 293 -12.64 -8.70 -21.99
C LEU A 293 -12.81 -9.98 -22.80
N ALA A 294 -11.74 -10.46 -23.43
CA ALA A 294 -11.77 -11.67 -24.24
C ALA A 294 -12.21 -12.90 -23.43
N MET A 295 -11.73 -13.05 -22.21
CA MET A 295 -12.12 -14.14 -21.32
C MET A 295 -13.60 -14.05 -20.94
N ILE A 296 -14.14 -12.85 -20.72
CA ILE A 296 -15.56 -12.65 -20.42
C ILE A 296 -16.42 -12.94 -21.65
N TYR A 297 -16.05 -12.42 -22.83
CA TYR A 297 -16.75 -12.71 -24.08
C TYR A 297 -16.78 -14.21 -24.38
N ARG A 298 -15.65 -14.91 -24.18
CA ARG A 298 -15.57 -16.39 -24.34
C ARG A 298 -16.56 -17.08 -23.40
N THR A 299 -16.63 -16.70 -22.12
CA THR A 299 -17.58 -17.26 -21.14
C THR A 299 -19.02 -17.02 -21.57
N ARG A 300 -19.32 -15.86 -22.18
CA ARG A 300 -20.64 -15.50 -22.70
C ARG A 300 -20.93 -16.09 -24.08
N LYS A 301 -20.02 -16.89 -24.66
CA LYS A 301 -20.09 -17.47 -25.99
C LYS A 301 -20.20 -16.42 -27.13
N GLN A 302 -19.70 -15.23 -26.90
CA GLN A 302 -19.60 -14.14 -27.86
C GLN A 302 -18.27 -14.29 -28.65
N ILE A 303 -18.25 -15.25 -29.56
CA ILE A 303 -17.02 -15.72 -30.22
C ILE A 303 -16.29 -14.63 -31.02
N PRO A 304 -17.00 -13.81 -31.87
CA PRO A 304 -16.33 -12.76 -32.64
C PRO A 304 -15.63 -11.72 -31.73
N GLU A 305 -16.30 -11.29 -30.67
CA GLU A 305 -15.80 -10.30 -29.73
C GLU A 305 -14.63 -10.86 -28.89
N ALA A 306 -14.71 -12.12 -28.49
CA ALA A 306 -13.64 -12.81 -27.79
C ALA A 306 -12.37 -12.87 -28.65
N ARG A 307 -12.50 -13.28 -29.93
CA ARG A 307 -11.40 -13.34 -30.88
C ARG A 307 -10.76 -11.97 -31.08
N ALA A 308 -11.56 -10.96 -31.40
CA ALA A 308 -11.07 -9.60 -31.63
C ALA A 308 -10.33 -9.03 -30.42
N SER A 309 -10.81 -9.35 -29.22
CA SER A 309 -10.17 -8.88 -27.95
C SER A 309 -8.86 -9.63 -27.69
N PHE A 310 -8.76 -10.93 -27.91
CA PHE A 310 -7.50 -11.66 -27.81
C PHE A 310 -6.45 -11.17 -28.83
N GLU A 311 -6.86 -10.91 -30.07
CA GLU A 311 -5.98 -10.36 -31.10
C GLU A 311 -5.43 -8.99 -30.71
N ARG A 312 -6.27 -8.10 -30.15
CA ARG A 312 -5.83 -6.80 -29.62
C ARG A 312 -4.82 -6.96 -28.48
N TYR A 313 -5.08 -7.90 -27.55
CA TYR A 313 -4.12 -8.19 -26.48
C TYR A 313 -2.76 -8.62 -27.04
N MET A 314 -2.74 -9.55 -27.98
CA MET A 314 -1.49 -10.04 -28.59
C MET A 314 -0.73 -8.94 -29.33
N GLN A 315 -1.45 -8.02 -29.99
CA GLN A 315 -0.84 -6.87 -30.67
C GLN A 315 -0.24 -5.87 -29.66
N ALA A 316 -0.96 -5.60 -28.57
CA ALA A 316 -0.53 -4.64 -27.56
C ALA A 316 0.56 -5.19 -26.60
N ALA A 317 0.64 -6.52 -26.45
CA ALA A 317 1.60 -7.19 -25.58
C ALA A 317 2.31 -8.37 -26.30
N PRO A 318 3.13 -8.12 -27.35
CA PRO A 318 3.72 -9.17 -28.19
C PRO A 318 4.73 -10.08 -27.46
N ASN A 319 5.16 -9.70 -26.26
CA ASN A 319 6.10 -10.45 -25.43
C ASN A 319 5.46 -10.97 -24.12
N ALA A 320 4.13 -10.97 -24.03
CA ALA A 320 3.46 -11.43 -22.83
C ALA A 320 3.71 -12.95 -22.58
N PRO A 321 3.92 -13.36 -21.32
CA PRO A 321 4.30 -14.75 -21.02
C PRO A 321 3.19 -15.77 -21.29
N ASP A 322 1.95 -15.32 -21.42
CA ASP A 322 0.76 -16.14 -21.62
C ASP A 322 0.30 -16.27 -23.10
N LEU A 323 1.08 -15.78 -24.04
CA LEU A 323 0.71 -15.80 -25.47
C LEU A 323 0.43 -17.19 -26.03
N LEU A 324 1.13 -18.23 -25.56
CA LEU A 324 0.87 -19.61 -25.98
C LEU A 324 -0.54 -20.07 -25.58
N MET A 325 -0.94 -19.73 -24.35
CA MET A 325 -2.29 -20.01 -23.86
C MET A 325 -3.35 -19.23 -24.66
N ILE A 326 -3.10 -17.96 -24.97
CA ILE A 326 -4.01 -17.14 -25.77
C ILE A 326 -4.20 -17.71 -27.19
N LYS A 327 -3.11 -18.17 -27.82
CA LYS A 327 -3.19 -18.84 -29.15
C LYS A 327 -4.06 -20.12 -29.11
N SER A 328 -3.90 -20.95 -28.08
CA SER A 328 -4.75 -22.12 -27.85
C SER A 328 -6.23 -21.74 -27.75
N TYR A 329 -6.55 -20.67 -27.02
CA TYR A 329 -7.93 -20.18 -26.92
C TYR A 329 -8.48 -19.70 -28.30
N LEU A 330 -7.64 -19.02 -29.08
CA LEU A 330 -8.05 -18.60 -30.42
C LEU A 330 -8.31 -19.79 -31.38
N GLU A 331 -7.53 -20.87 -31.27
CA GLU A 331 -7.74 -22.12 -32.00
C GLU A 331 -9.06 -22.78 -31.59
N GLU A 332 -9.35 -22.89 -30.29
CA GLU A 332 -10.62 -23.42 -29.77
C GLU A 332 -11.83 -22.60 -30.24
N LEU A 333 -11.70 -21.29 -30.40
CA LEU A 333 -12.77 -20.40 -30.88
C LEU A 333 -12.95 -20.47 -32.40
N GLY A 334 -12.04 -21.10 -33.13
CA GLY A 334 -12.08 -21.25 -34.59
C GLY A 334 -12.69 -22.57 -35.08
N THR A 335 -12.90 -23.52 -34.20
CA THR A 335 -13.59 -24.81 -34.44
C THR A 335 -15.04 -24.70 -34.02
#